data_8bcd8c4520c42f71783f6a40290399fc
#
_entry.id   8bcd8c4520c42f71783f6a40290399fc
#
_cell.length_a   1.000
_cell.length_b   1.000
_cell.length_c   1.000
_cell.angle_alpha   90.00
_cell.angle_beta   90.00
_cell.angle_gamma   90.00
#
_symmetry.space_group_name_H-M   'P 1'
#
loop_
_entity.id
_entity.type
_entity.pdbx_description
1 polymer ?
#
loop_
_entity_poly.entity_id
_entity_poly.type
_entity_poly.pdbx_seq_one_letter_code
_entity_poly.pdbx_strand_id
1 'polypeptide(L)'
;RGLGDVYKRQVKDRAALALIKDAEEKKLISKGGTIVEGTAGNTGIGLCLLGNSLGYKTIIVMNDNQTQEKKDTLRNIGADLKLVPPKPYKDENNFVKVAARIAEELKSSNNHGVVWANQFDNTANSKGHYNTTGPEIWEQTEGKVDGFVCSSGTGGTIGGCLLYTSPSPRDTGRS
;
A
#
# COMPACT_ATOMS: atom_id res chain seq x y z
N ARG A 1 -2.55 -24.16 8.09
CA ARG A 1 -2.73 -22.77 8.54
C ARG A 1 -2.17 -21.85 7.47
N GLY A 2 -2.92 -20.90 6.96
CA GLY A 2 -2.39 -19.79 6.19
C GLY A 2 -2.53 -19.81 4.68
N LEU A 3 -3.12 -20.83 4.07
CA LEU A 3 -3.40 -20.80 2.62
C LEU A 3 -4.46 -19.74 2.24
N GLY A 4 -5.29 -19.29 3.17
CA GLY A 4 -6.25 -18.21 2.95
C GLY A 4 -5.62 -16.85 2.69
N ASP A 5 -4.45 -16.61 3.26
CA ASP A 5 -3.71 -15.36 3.16
C ASP A 5 -3.06 -15.17 1.79
N VAL A 6 -2.71 -16.26 1.13
CA VAL A 6 -2.01 -16.24 -0.16
C VAL A 6 -2.96 -15.88 -1.32
N TYR A 7 -4.24 -16.19 -1.20
CA TYR A 7 -5.18 -16.09 -2.31
C TYR A 7 -6.01 -14.79 -2.34
N LYS A 8 -6.09 -14.03 -1.26
CA LYS A 8 -7.00 -12.88 -1.17
C LYS A 8 -6.40 -11.68 -0.41
N ARG A 9 -5.75 -10.77 -1.08
CA ARG A 9 -5.53 -9.38 -0.62
C ARG A 9 -4.58 -9.14 0.55
N GLN A 10 -4.38 -10.07 1.48
CA GLN A 10 -3.80 -9.81 2.83
C GLN A 10 -2.41 -9.19 2.82
N VAL A 11 -1.55 -9.56 1.88
CA VAL A 11 -0.22 -8.91 1.76
C VAL A 11 -0.35 -7.40 1.47
N LYS A 12 -1.39 -6.98 0.74
CA LYS A 12 -1.65 -5.57 0.45
C LYS A 12 -2.35 -4.85 1.58
N ASP A 13 -3.10 -5.54 2.41
CA ASP A 13 -3.69 -4.97 3.63
C ASP A 13 -2.59 -4.59 4.64
N ARG A 14 -1.51 -5.38 4.75
CA ARG A 14 -0.32 -5.03 5.56
C ARG A 14 0.38 -3.78 5.04
N ALA A 15 0.59 -3.69 3.73
CA ALA A 15 1.15 -2.50 3.11
C ALA A 15 0.26 -1.26 3.31
N ALA A 16 -1.07 -1.40 3.13
CA ALA A 16 -2.03 -0.33 3.35
C ALA A 16 -2.00 0.17 4.79
N LEU A 17 -1.97 -0.73 5.77
CA LEU A 17 -1.86 -0.37 7.19
C LEU A 17 -0.56 0.38 7.50
N ALA A 18 0.56 -0.07 6.95
CA ALA A 18 1.84 0.59 7.15
C ALA A 18 1.85 2.01 6.55
N LEU A 19 1.27 2.19 5.36
CA LEU A 19 1.15 3.50 4.70
C LEU A 19 0.28 4.47 5.51
N ILE A 20 -0.85 3.99 6.07
CA ILE A 20 -1.72 4.82 6.90
C ILE A 20 -1.03 5.21 8.20
N LYS A 21 -0.43 4.25 8.91
CA LYS A 21 0.30 4.51 10.17
C LYS A 21 1.45 5.50 9.97
N ASP A 22 2.23 5.35 8.91
CA ASP A 22 3.31 6.30 8.58
C ASP A 22 2.77 7.72 8.38
N ALA A 23 1.62 7.85 7.71
CA ALA A 23 0.99 9.16 7.52
C ALA A 23 0.46 9.76 8.83
N GLU A 24 -0.07 8.93 9.73
CA GLU A 24 -0.50 9.35 11.08
C GLU A 24 0.70 9.79 11.94
N GLU A 25 1.76 8.99 11.99
CA GLU A 25 2.99 9.28 12.74
C GLU A 25 3.64 10.59 12.28
N LYS A 26 3.63 10.84 10.98
CA LYS A 26 4.11 12.10 10.38
C LYS A 26 3.13 13.26 10.52
N LYS A 27 1.96 13.05 11.12
CA LYS A 27 0.88 14.04 11.28
C LYS A 27 0.41 14.65 9.94
N LEU A 28 0.49 13.88 8.87
CA LEU A 28 0.02 14.28 7.53
C LEU A 28 -1.49 14.14 7.39
N ILE A 29 -2.12 13.31 8.24
CA ILE A 29 -3.55 13.02 8.21
C ILE A 29 -4.06 12.79 9.64
N SER A 30 -5.30 13.19 9.90
CA SER A 30 -6.05 12.93 11.12
C SER A 30 -7.45 12.44 10.78
N LYS A 31 -8.18 11.91 11.75
CA LYS A 31 -9.54 11.38 11.54
C LYS A 31 -10.42 12.38 10.79
N GLY A 32 -11.05 11.94 9.70
CA GLY A 32 -11.80 12.80 8.76
C GLY A 32 -10.97 13.23 7.54
N GLY A 33 -9.68 12.96 7.52
CA GLY A 33 -8.81 13.23 6.38
C GLY A 33 -9.04 12.29 5.20
N THR A 34 -8.31 12.51 4.12
CA THR A 34 -8.48 11.79 2.87
C THR A 34 -7.21 11.10 2.41
N ILE A 35 -7.31 9.83 2.07
CA ILE A 35 -6.25 9.02 1.48
C ILE A 35 -6.51 8.93 -0.01
N VAL A 36 -5.51 9.24 -0.83
CA VAL A 36 -5.58 9.13 -2.30
C VAL A 36 -4.56 8.11 -2.77
N GLU A 37 -4.95 7.22 -3.67
CA GLU A 37 -4.04 6.25 -4.26
C GLU A 37 -4.39 5.92 -5.71
N GLY A 38 -3.34 5.82 -6.54
CA GLY A 38 -3.42 5.30 -7.89
C GLY A 38 -3.15 3.80 -7.90
N THR A 39 -4.18 2.97 -8.09
CA THR A 39 -4.02 1.53 -8.05
C THR A 39 -5.04 0.77 -8.87
N ALA A 40 -4.60 -0.32 -9.48
CA ALA A 40 -5.47 -1.20 -10.27
C ALA A 40 -6.10 -2.36 -9.44
N GLY A 41 -5.95 -2.36 -8.10
CA GLY A 41 -6.45 -3.53 -7.36
C GLY A 41 -6.32 -3.50 -5.84
N ASN A 42 -5.71 -4.53 -5.31
CA ASN A 42 -5.78 -4.92 -3.90
C ASN A 42 -5.30 -3.88 -2.88
N THR A 43 -4.36 -3.02 -3.25
CA THR A 43 -3.92 -1.93 -2.35
C THR A 43 -5.04 -0.92 -2.11
N GLY A 44 -5.81 -0.58 -3.16
CA GLY A 44 -6.96 0.31 -3.03
C GLY A 44 -8.03 -0.28 -2.11
N ILE A 45 -8.29 -1.57 -2.22
CA ILE A 45 -9.23 -2.27 -1.35
C ILE A 45 -8.75 -2.24 0.10
N GLY A 46 -7.46 -2.54 0.35
CA GLY A 46 -6.87 -2.48 1.69
C GLY A 46 -6.94 -1.09 2.30
N LEU A 47 -6.58 -0.04 1.52
CA LEU A 47 -6.67 1.34 1.96
C LEU A 47 -8.11 1.76 2.29
N CYS A 48 -9.10 1.33 1.49
CA CYS A 48 -10.50 1.64 1.75
C CYS A 48 -11.01 0.96 3.01
N LEU A 49 -10.77 -0.34 3.19
CA LEU A 49 -11.25 -1.09 4.36
C LEU A 49 -10.64 -0.52 5.65
N LEU A 50 -9.34 -0.30 5.67
CA LEU A 50 -8.65 0.25 6.82
C LEU A 50 -9.00 1.73 7.02
N GLY A 51 -9.03 2.51 5.94
CA GLY A 51 -9.43 3.91 5.98
C GLY A 51 -10.80 4.08 6.60
N ASN A 52 -11.80 3.32 6.15
CA ASN A 52 -13.14 3.36 6.72
C ASN A 52 -13.16 3.00 8.21
N SER A 53 -12.41 1.96 8.62
CA SER A 53 -12.35 1.54 10.03
C SER A 53 -11.70 2.59 10.93
N LEU A 54 -10.78 3.39 10.39
CA LEU A 54 -10.06 4.45 11.09
C LEU A 54 -10.72 5.84 10.93
N GLY A 55 -11.76 5.95 10.12
CA GLY A 55 -12.51 7.19 9.91
C GLY A 55 -11.91 8.12 8.86
N TYR A 56 -11.20 7.58 7.89
CA TYR A 56 -10.68 8.29 6.71
C TYR A 56 -11.58 8.13 5.50
N LYS A 57 -11.58 9.11 4.61
CA LYS A 57 -12.13 9.00 3.26
C LYS A 57 -11.06 8.45 2.33
N THR A 58 -11.46 7.70 1.30
CA THR A 58 -10.53 7.17 0.31
C THR A 58 -10.94 7.53 -1.11
N ILE A 59 -9.99 8.03 -1.88
CA ILE A 59 -10.12 8.29 -3.31
C ILE A 59 -9.18 7.33 -4.04
N ILE A 60 -9.74 6.49 -4.90
CA ILE A 60 -8.96 5.53 -5.68
C ILE A 60 -9.03 5.92 -7.15
N VAL A 61 -7.86 6.15 -7.75
CA VAL A 61 -7.72 6.39 -9.19
C VAL A 61 -7.33 5.09 -9.87
N MET A 62 -8.09 4.68 -10.87
CA MET A 62 -7.94 3.40 -11.55
C MET A 62 -8.16 3.55 -13.05
N ASN A 63 -7.43 2.74 -13.85
CA ASN A 63 -7.72 2.65 -15.28
C ASN A 63 -9.13 2.09 -15.53
N ASP A 64 -9.84 2.67 -16.48
CA ASP A 64 -11.22 2.30 -16.81
C ASP A 64 -11.34 0.91 -17.49
N ASN A 65 -10.24 0.36 -18.00
CA ASN A 65 -10.19 -0.99 -18.60
C ASN A 65 -10.05 -2.12 -17.57
N GLN A 66 -10.09 -1.82 -16.26
CA GLN A 66 -10.13 -2.86 -15.22
C GLN A 66 -11.49 -3.56 -15.18
N THR A 67 -11.51 -4.77 -14.62
CA THR A 67 -12.74 -5.58 -14.54
C THR A 67 -13.84 -4.88 -13.74
N GLN A 68 -15.09 -5.11 -14.13
CA GLN A 68 -16.25 -4.53 -13.43
C GLN A 68 -16.30 -4.95 -11.96
N GLU A 69 -15.95 -6.22 -11.66
CA GLU A 69 -15.86 -6.75 -10.30
C GLU A 69 -14.97 -5.91 -9.38
N LYS A 70 -13.79 -5.49 -9.86
CA LYS A 70 -12.88 -4.62 -9.08
C LYS A 70 -13.48 -3.25 -8.81
N LYS A 71 -14.10 -2.66 -9.83
CA LYS A 71 -14.76 -1.35 -9.71
C LYS A 71 -15.91 -1.39 -8.71
N ASP A 72 -16.73 -2.42 -8.80
CA ASP A 72 -17.88 -2.59 -7.91
C ASP A 72 -17.43 -2.91 -6.48
N THR A 73 -16.40 -3.72 -6.32
CA THR A 73 -15.79 -3.97 -5.00
C THR A 73 -15.37 -2.65 -4.34
N LEU A 74 -14.63 -1.78 -5.04
CA LEU A 74 -14.18 -0.50 -4.49
C LEU A 74 -15.36 0.43 -4.16
N ARG A 75 -16.37 0.52 -5.02
CA ARG A 75 -17.57 1.33 -4.76
C ARG A 75 -18.35 0.82 -3.55
N ASN A 76 -18.55 -0.51 -3.47
CA ASN A 76 -19.31 -1.13 -2.40
C ASN A 76 -18.68 -0.98 -1.02
N ILE A 77 -17.34 -0.85 -0.96
CA ILE A 77 -16.62 -0.56 0.28
C ILE A 77 -16.45 0.94 0.54
N GLY A 78 -17.10 1.80 -0.26
CA GLY A 78 -17.18 3.24 0.00
C GLY A 78 -16.04 4.09 -0.57
N ALA A 79 -15.25 3.57 -1.53
CA ALA A 79 -14.25 4.38 -2.22
C ALA A 79 -14.90 5.42 -3.15
N ASP A 80 -14.40 6.65 -3.15
CA ASP A 80 -14.61 7.58 -4.27
C ASP A 80 -13.71 7.14 -5.42
N LEU A 81 -14.31 6.43 -6.39
CA LEU A 81 -13.59 5.81 -7.49
C LEU A 81 -13.53 6.73 -8.70
N LYS A 82 -12.31 7.16 -9.07
CA LYS A 82 -12.03 7.93 -10.27
C LYS A 82 -11.47 7.01 -11.35
N LEU A 83 -12.17 6.92 -12.48
CA LEU A 83 -11.75 6.14 -13.63
C LEU A 83 -11.05 7.04 -14.64
N VAL A 84 -9.89 6.60 -15.14
CA VAL A 84 -9.11 7.29 -16.18
C VAL A 84 -8.76 6.34 -17.30
N PRO A 85 -8.58 6.82 -18.53
CA PRO A 85 -8.11 6.00 -19.64
C PRO A 85 -6.72 5.39 -19.33
N PRO A 86 -6.43 4.15 -19.78
CA PRO A 86 -5.13 3.54 -19.57
C PRO A 86 -4.05 4.32 -20.33
N LYS A 87 -3.04 4.77 -19.62
CA LYS A 87 -1.89 5.50 -20.13
C LYS A 87 -0.59 4.93 -19.59
N PRO A 88 0.49 4.92 -20.37
CA PRO A 88 1.80 4.52 -19.91
C PRO A 88 2.29 5.44 -18.76
N TYR A 89 3.17 4.95 -17.91
CA TYR A 89 3.66 5.70 -16.72
C TYR A 89 4.30 7.05 -17.07
N LYS A 90 4.88 7.19 -18.26
CA LYS A 90 5.47 8.46 -18.74
C LYS A 90 4.43 9.56 -19.02
N ASP A 91 3.18 9.19 -19.27
CA ASP A 91 2.09 10.14 -19.55
C ASP A 91 1.62 10.79 -18.23
N GLU A 92 1.40 12.10 -18.26
CA GLU A 92 0.90 12.85 -17.11
C GLU A 92 -0.53 12.45 -16.69
N ASN A 93 -1.28 11.83 -17.58
CA ASN A 93 -2.62 11.30 -17.30
C ASN A 93 -2.59 9.82 -16.88
N ASN A 94 -1.41 9.26 -16.58
CA ASN A 94 -1.34 7.95 -15.93
C ASN A 94 -2.02 8.00 -14.55
N PHE A 95 -2.77 6.96 -14.21
CA PHE A 95 -3.59 6.89 -12.99
C PHE A 95 -2.79 7.18 -11.70
N VAL A 96 -1.51 6.82 -11.63
CA VAL A 96 -0.63 7.12 -10.48
C VAL A 96 -0.38 8.62 -10.36
N LYS A 97 -0.04 9.28 -11.49
CA LYS A 97 0.21 10.73 -11.51
C LYS A 97 -1.07 11.53 -11.30
N VAL A 98 -2.19 11.06 -11.83
CA VAL A 98 -3.51 11.67 -11.57
C VAL A 98 -3.83 11.61 -10.08
N ALA A 99 -3.57 10.48 -9.41
CA ALA A 99 -3.77 10.37 -7.97
C ALA A 99 -2.91 11.37 -7.18
N ALA A 100 -1.65 11.53 -7.56
CA ALA A 100 -0.75 12.52 -6.95
C ALA A 100 -1.29 13.96 -7.09
N ARG A 101 -1.77 14.35 -8.30
CA ARG A 101 -2.38 15.66 -8.53
C ARG A 101 -3.64 15.88 -7.69
N ILE A 102 -4.55 14.91 -7.67
CA ILE A 102 -5.77 15.00 -6.84
C ILE A 102 -5.41 15.19 -5.37
N ALA A 103 -4.43 14.46 -4.87
CA ALA A 103 -4.00 14.63 -3.49
C ALA A 103 -3.48 16.04 -3.22
N GLU A 104 -2.68 16.60 -4.13
CA GLU A 104 -2.13 17.95 -4.00
C GLU A 104 -3.24 19.02 -4.05
N GLU A 105 -4.15 18.91 -5.00
CA GLU A 105 -5.29 19.85 -5.16
C GLU A 105 -6.20 19.88 -3.93
N LEU A 106 -6.38 18.73 -3.27
CA LEU A 106 -7.25 18.62 -2.10
C LEU A 106 -6.60 19.06 -0.79
N LYS A 107 -5.29 19.23 -0.73
CA LYS A 107 -4.57 19.60 0.53
C LYS A 107 -5.12 20.87 1.17
N SER A 108 -5.43 21.89 0.38
CA SER A 108 -5.95 23.16 0.88
C SER A 108 -7.41 23.12 1.33
N SER A 109 -8.16 22.10 0.91
CA SER A 109 -9.62 22.01 1.15
C SER A 109 -10.01 21.07 2.29
N ASN A 110 -9.05 20.33 2.87
CA ASN A 110 -9.32 19.40 3.96
C ASN A 110 -8.44 19.67 5.18
N ASN A 111 -9.05 20.26 6.21
CA ASN A 111 -8.38 20.59 7.47
C ASN A 111 -7.86 19.37 8.26
N HIS A 112 -8.31 18.17 7.91
CA HIS A 112 -7.87 16.90 8.52
C HIS A 112 -6.70 16.24 7.77
N GLY A 113 -6.21 16.91 6.74
CA GLY A 113 -5.10 16.45 5.91
C GLY A 113 -5.52 15.57 4.75
N VAL A 114 -4.66 15.56 3.74
CA VAL A 114 -4.78 14.71 2.55
C VAL A 114 -3.43 14.07 2.30
N VAL A 115 -3.40 12.76 2.09
CA VAL A 115 -2.19 12.03 1.81
C VAL A 115 -2.32 11.21 0.53
N TRP A 116 -1.33 11.35 -0.35
CA TRP A 116 -1.10 10.39 -1.41
C TRP A 116 -0.30 9.22 -0.83
N ALA A 117 -0.89 8.02 -0.81
CA ALA A 117 -0.27 6.85 -0.19
C ALA A 117 1.01 6.41 -0.92
N ASN A 118 1.06 6.59 -2.26
CA ASN A 118 2.24 6.36 -3.10
C ASN A 118 2.92 5.02 -2.82
N GLN A 119 2.20 3.94 -2.98
CA GLN A 119 2.68 2.58 -2.65
C GLN A 119 4.00 2.18 -3.31
N PHE A 120 4.37 2.82 -4.44
CA PHE A 120 5.59 2.48 -5.19
C PHE A 120 6.84 3.09 -4.57
N ASP A 121 6.80 4.37 -4.16
CA ASP A 121 7.99 5.09 -3.69
C ASP A 121 7.99 5.31 -2.17
N ASN A 122 6.84 5.20 -1.51
CA ASN A 122 6.75 5.33 -0.06
C ASN A 122 7.36 4.13 0.65
N THR A 123 8.51 4.35 1.28
CA THR A 123 9.26 3.31 2.01
C THR A 123 8.52 2.71 3.19
N ALA A 124 7.42 3.32 3.65
CA ALA A 124 6.55 2.75 4.67
C ALA A 124 6.00 1.37 4.26
N ASN A 125 5.78 1.14 2.96
CA ASN A 125 5.40 -0.17 2.43
C ASN A 125 6.43 -1.24 2.78
N SER A 126 7.71 -1.04 2.44
CA SER A 126 8.77 -2.01 2.75
C SER A 126 9.09 -2.08 4.25
N LYS A 127 9.06 -0.96 4.97
CA LYS A 127 9.23 -0.93 6.42
C LYS A 127 8.13 -1.71 7.15
N GLY A 128 6.88 -1.65 6.67
CA GLY A 128 5.79 -2.45 7.22
C GLY A 128 6.09 -3.94 7.15
N HIS A 129 6.59 -4.44 6.03
CA HIS A 129 6.99 -5.83 5.87
C HIS A 129 8.25 -6.19 6.67
N TYR A 130 9.21 -5.29 6.78
CA TYR A 130 10.39 -5.45 7.62
C TYR A 130 10.00 -5.61 9.10
N ASN A 131 9.04 -4.83 9.57
CA ASN A 131 8.64 -4.82 10.98
C ASN A 131 7.62 -5.93 11.34
N THR A 132 6.99 -6.56 10.37
CA THR A 132 5.92 -7.55 10.61
C THR A 132 6.15 -8.86 9.85
N THR A 133 6.04 -8.85 8.53
CA THR A 133 6.07 -10.07 7.70
C THR A 133 7.42 -10.79 7.77
N GLY A 134 8.52 -10.05 7.75
CA GLY A 134 9.86 -10.59 7.88
C GLY A 134 10.07 -11.30 9.21
N PRO A 135 9.83 -10.64 10.36
CA PRO A 135 9.89 -11.29 11.70
C PRO A 135 8.99 -12.50 11.82
N GLU A 136 7.74 -12.41 11.36
CA GLU A 136 6.80 -13.55 11.41
C GLU A 136 7.31 -14.76 10.61
N ILE A 137 7.85 -14.54 9.41
CA ILE A 137 8.44 -15.63 8.62
C ILE A 137 9.63 -16.23 9.35
N TRP A 138 10.53 -15.40 9.86
CA TRP A 138 11.73 -15.83 10.56
C TRP A 138 11.40 -16.67 11.80
N GLU A 139 10.47 -16.18 12.62
CA GLU A 139 10.02 -16.89 13.83
C GLU A 139 9.32 -18.22 13.47
N GLN A 140 8.39 -18.21 12.52
CA GLN A 140 7.62 -19.39 12.13
C GLN A 140 8.47 -20.48 11.46
N THR A 141 9.60 -20.12 10.90
CA THR A 141 10.58 -21.06 10.32
C THR A 141 11.74 -21.40 11.26
N GLU A 142 11.71 -20.90 12.49
CA GLU A 142 12.81 -21.07 13.48
C GLU A 142 14.17 -20.57 12.93
N GLY A 143 14.14 -19.51 12.14
CA GLY A 143 15.33 -18.98 11.48
C GLY A 143 15.88 -19.84 10.33
N LYS A 144 15.17 -20.88 9.94
CA LYS A 144 15.61 -21.83 8.88
C LYS A 144 14.93 -21.49 7.57
N VAL A 145 15.46 -20.49 6.86
CA VAL A 145 14.95 -20.03 5.54
C VAL A 145 16.04 -20.22 4.50
N ASP A 146 15.92 -21.22 3.66
CA ASP A 146 16.85 -21.49 2.55
C ASP A 146 16.50 -20.67 1.30
N GLY A 147 15.24 -20.24 1.16
CA GLY A 147 14.79 -19.44 0.03
C GLY A 147 13.47 -18.73 0.30
N PHE A 148 13.33 -17.54 -0.25
CA PHE A 148 12.11 -16.73 -0.18
C PHE A 148 11.63 -16.37 -1.58
N VAL A 149 10.43 -16.81 -1.93
CA VAL A 149 9.81 -16.55 -3.23
C VAL A 149 8.49 -15.81 -3.03
N CYS A 150 8.35 -14.64 -3.63
CA CYS A 150 7.10 -13.91 -3.64
C CYS A 150 6.91 -13.14 -4.96
N SER A 151 5.67 -12.73 -5.24
CA SER A 151 5.39 -11.84 -6.37
C SER A 151 5.96 -10.44 -6.11
N SER A 152 6.55 -9.83 -7.14
CA SER A 152 7.07 -8.47 -7.07
C SER A 152 6.21 -7.53 -7.90
N GLY A 153 5.43 -6.67 -7.23
CA GLY A 153 4.76 -5.52 -7.84
C GLY A 153 5.48 -4.23 -7.46
N THR A 154 5.25 -3.73 -6.24
CA THR A 154 5.95 -2.56 -5.69
C THR A 154 7.35 -2.89 -5.15
N GLY A 155 7.69 -4.16 -4.99
CA GLY A 155 8.93 -4.58 -4.33
C GLY A 155 8.90 -4.53 -2.79
N GLY A 156 7.84 -3.96 -2.19
CA GLY A 156 7.77 -3.74 -0.74
C GLY A 156 7.89 -5.02 0.09
N THR A 157 7.19 -6.09 -0.30
CA THR A 157 7.23 -7.37 0.42
C THR A 157 8.61 -8.01 0.34
N ILE A 158 9.15 -8.16 -0.88
CA ILE A 158 10.45 -8.80 -1.06
C ILE A 158 11.56 -7.98 -0.40
N GLY A 159 11.56 -6.65 -0.59
CA GLY A 159 12.55 -5.77 0.01
C GLY A 159 12.50 -5.79 1.54
N GLY A 160 11.33 -5.67 2.14
CA GLY A 160 11.17 -5.68 3.59
C GLY A 160 11.56 -7.02 4.22
N CYS A 161 11.11 -8.14 3.67
CA CYS A 161 11.42 -9.46 4.20
C CYS A 161 12.90 -9.83 4.04
N LEU A 162 13.52 -9.55 2.88
CA LEU A 162 14.94 -9.85 2.67
C LEU A 162 15.86 -9.00 3.55
N LEU A 163 15.55 -7.73 3.75
CA LEU A 163 16.31 -6.89 4.67
C LEU A 163 16.30 -7.43 6.11
N TYR A 164 15.22 -8.09 6.50
CA TYR A 164 15.11 -8.70 7.82
C TYR A 164 15.86 -10.03 7.92
N THR A 165 15.71 -10.90 6.91
CA THR A 165 16.21 -12.30 6.94
C THR A 165 17.64 -12.46 6.39
N SER A 166 18.15 -11.46 5.67
CA SER A 166 19.50 -11.46 5.09
C SER A 166 20.22 -10.20 5.52
N PRO A 167 20.85 -10.17 6.70
CA PRO A 167 21.65 -9.03 7.12
C PRO A 167 22.72 -8.77 6.06
N SER A 168 22.88 -7.51 5.66
CA SER A 168 23.90 -7.10 4.70
C SER A 168 25.28 -7.55 5.18
N PRO A 169 26.22 -7.94 4.29
CA PRO A 169 27.60 -8.19 4.66
C PRO A 169 28.25 -7.05 5.46
N ARG A 170 27.70 -5.82 5.37
CA ARG A 170 28.10 -4.67 6.19
C ARG A 170 27.63 -4.74 7.63
N ASP A 171 26.55 -5.49 7.90
CA ASP A 171 25.96 -5.62 9.25
C ASP A 171 26.60 -6.76 10.05
N THR A 172 27.28 -7.71 9.37
CA THR A 172 28.00 -8.82 10.00
C THR A 172 29.38 -8.44 10.53
N GLY A 173 29.85 -7.22 10.28
CA GLY A 173 31.16 -6.70 10.70
C GLY A 173 31.19 -5.96 12.03
N ARG A 174 30.12 -6.00 12.82
CA ARG A 174 30.05 -5.43 14.19
C ARG A 174 29.89 -6.54 15.22
N SER A 175 30.92 -7.26 15.47
CA SER A 175 31.16 -8.01 16.71
C SER A 175 32.22 -7.31 17.53
#